data_013f56ee524635f558e287f5f3289709
#
_entry.id   013f56ee524635f558e287f5f3289709
#
_cell.length_a   1.000
_cell.length_b   1.000
_cell.length_c   1.000
_cell.angle_alpha   90.00
_cell.angle_beta   90.00
_cell.angle_gamma   90.00
#
_symmetry.space_group_name_H-M   'P 1'
#
loop_
_entity.id
_entity.type
_entity.pdbx_description
1 polymer ?
#
loop_
_entity_poly.entity_id
_entity_poly.type
_entity_poly.pdbx_seq_one_letter_code
_entity_poly.pdbx_strand_id
1 'polypeptide(L)'
;MITLQQIQEAHDKISPYVNYTPLINSNFLSKNTTVKLKLENFQITGSFKLRGAVNKLLSLSEDDKNKGVIAVSTGNHGKGVAYASKVLGIQSTIYMSAMVPTYRKEAIEGLGAKVEIIGKNSDEADLYAKQIAKEKNIPLIHPFDDEDIIIGQGTVGLEMLDQFPDVDTVIIPTSGGGLISGIAQAIKLQKPNTKIIAVSMERGPSMYESLKQGKPVDVEETETLADCLGGSIGLDNKFTFNIVQKYVDDFV
;
A
#
# COMPACT_ATOMS: atom_id res chain seq x y z
N MET A 1 0.97 -15.72 9.44
CA MET A 1 1.16 -14.52 10.31
C MET A 1 2.53 -13.98 10.00
N ILE A 2 2.62 -12.72 9.57
CA ILE A 2 3.88 -12.07 9.19
C ILE A 2 4.79 -11.95 10.41
N THR A 3 6.06 -12.30 10.26
CA THR A 3 7.07 -12.22 11.32
C THR A 3 7.95 -10.98 11.16
N LEU A 4 8.58 -10.54 12.25
CA LEU A 4 9.55 -9.45 12.19
C LEU A 4 10.72 -9.77 11.25
N GLN A 5 11.20 -11.01 11.26
CA GLN A 5 12.28 -11.46 10.39
C GLN A 5 11.92 -11.29 8.89
N GLN A 6 10.70 -11.63 8.48
CA GLN A 6 10.27 -11.43 7.08
C GLN A 6 10.31 -9.95 6.68
N ILE A 7 9.91 -9.04 7.59
CA ILE A 7 9.96 -7.60 7.33
C ILE A 7 11.41 -7.11 7.24
N GLN A 8 12.30 -7.59 8.10
CA GLN A 8 13.74 -7.27 8.06
C GLN A 8 14.39 -7.77 6.78
N GLU A 9 14.13 -9.02 6.40
CA GLU A 9 14.63 -9.58 5.12
C GLU A 9 14.11 -8.79 3.91
N ALA A 10 12.84 -8.36 3.96
CA ALA A 10 12.28 -7.51 2.91
C ALA A 10 12.97 -6.14 2.87
N HIS A 11 13.25 -5.53 4.02
CA HIS A 11 13.99 -4.26 4.10
C HIS A 11 15.34 -4.36 3.39
N ASP A 12 16.11 -5.42 3.66
CA ASP A 12 17.40 -5.63 3.01
C ASP A 12 17.25 -5.86 1.50
N LYS A 13 16.28 -6.67 1.09
CA LYS A 13 16.03 -6.99 -0.32
C LYS A 13 15.59 -5.79 -1.15
N ILE A 14 14.74 -4.92 -0.61
CA ILE A 14 14.22 -3.77 -1.35
C ILE A 14 15.12 -2.53 -1.30
N SER A 15 16.06 -2.47 -0.36
CA SER A 15 16.93 -1.29 -0.14
C SER A 15 17.63 -0.75 -1.38
N PRO A 16 18.05 -1.57 -2.39
CA PRO A 16 18.63 -1.04 -3.63
C PRO A 16 17.64 -0.31 -4.54
N TYR A 17 16.33 -0.47 -4.31
CA TYR A 17 15.26 -0.02 -5.20
C TYR A 17 14.36 1.06 -4.60
N VAL A 18 14.56 1.39 -3.32
CA VAL A 18 13.73 2.36 -2.60
C VAL A 18 14.60 3.35 -1.82
N ASN A 19 14.06 4.55 -1.57
CA ASN A 19 14.75 5.50 -0.72
C ASN A 19 14.52 5.17 0.77
N TYR A 20 15.55 5.31 1.57
CA TYR A 20 15.41 5.49 3.01
C TYR A 20 14.89 6.90 3.26
N THR A 21 13.59 7.04 3.51
CA THR A 21 12.93 8.34 3.53
C THR A 21 13.19 9.11 4.81
N PRO A 22 13.23 10.45 4.77
CA PRO A 22 13.49 11.25 5.95
C PRO A 22 12.34 11.22 6.96
N LEU A 23 12.69 11.28 8.25
CA LEU A 23 11.79 11.55 9.36
C LEU A 23 12.15 12.94 9.92
N ILE A 24 11.28 13.91 9.72
CA ILE A 24 11.54 15.32 10.07
C ILE A 24 10.68 15.80 11.24
N ASN A 25 11.19 16.74 12.04
CA ASN A 25 10.39 17.41 13.07
C ASN A 25 9.35 18.33 12.43
N SER A 26 8.12 18.30 12.94
CA SER A 26 7.07 19.24 12.59
C SER A 26 6.92 20.31 13.68
N ASN A 27 7.55 21.45 13.49
CA ASN A 27 7.43 22.56 14.44
C ASN A 27 5.99 23.07 14.59
N PHE A 28 5.18 22.97 13.54
CA PHE A 28 3.78 23.39 13.54
C PHE A 28 2.91 22.52 14.45
N LEU A 29 3.12 21.20 14.43
CA LEU A 29 2.35 20.23 15.22
C LEU A 29 2.95 20.02 16.63
N SER A 30 4.22 20.32 16.84
CA SER A 30 4.96 20.09 18.10
C SER A 30 4.74 21.20 19.12
N LYS A 31 3.51 21.43 19.57
CA LYS A 31 3.19 22.45 20.58
C LYS A 31 3.55 21.99 21.99
N ASN A 32 3.08 20.81 22.40
CA ASN A 32 3.23 20.25 23.76
C ASN A 32 3.85 18.84 23.72
N THR A 33 4.23 18.36 22.55
CA THR A 33 4.81 17.03 22.32
C THR A 33 5.74 17.08 21.13
N THR A 34 6.59 16.08 20.95
CA THR A 34 7.45 15.97 19.77
C THR A 34 6.68 15.25 18.67
N VAL A 35 6.40 15.94 17.56
CA VAL A 35 5.78 15.34 16.37
C VAL A 35 6.79 15.28 15.22
N LYS A 36 6.95 14.09 14.66
CA LYS A 36 7.78 13.85 13.48
C LYS A 36 6.94 13.32 12.33
N LEU A 37 7.33 13.66 11.12
CA LEU A 37 6.67 13.26 9.87
C LEU A 37 7.59 12.33 9.08
N LYS A 38 7.16 11.08 8.85
CA LYS A 38 7.82 10.14 7.93
C LYS A 38 7.37 10.46 6.51
N LEU A 39 8.28 10.97 5.70
CA LEU A 39 7.95 11.58 4.41
C LEU A 39 8.01 10.56 3.26
N GLU A 40 7.05 9.66 3.17
CA GLU A 40 6.95 8.69 2.07
C GLU A 40 6.62 9.31 0.70
N ASN A 41 6.26 10.59 0.64
CA ASN A 41 6.19 11.36 -0.59
C ASN A 41 7.57 11.65 -1.22
N PHE A 42 8.66 11.46 -0.48
CA PHE A 42 10.04 11.50 -1.00
C PHE A 42 10.52 10.17 -1.57
N GLN A 43 9.66 9.17 -1.64
CA GLN A 43 9.95 7.94 -2.37
C GLN A 43 10.08 8.21 -3.87
N ILE A 44 10.81 7.38 -4.59
CA ILE A 44 11.10 7.52 -6.04
C ILE A 44 9.81 7.72 -6.86
N THR A 45 8.73 7.01 -6.50
CA THR A 45 7.43 7.14 -7.17
C THR A 45 6.44 8.08 -6.47
N GLY A 46 6.91 8.83 -5.46
CA GLY A 46 6.12 9.79 -4.70
C GLY A 46 5.22 9.19 -3.62
N SER A 47 5.36 7.90 -3.30
CA SER A 47 4.58 7.25 -2.23
C SER A 47 5.20 5.93 -1.76
N PHE A 48 4.79 5.48 -0.56
CA PHE A 48 5.17 4.21 0.06
C PHE A 48 4.83 2.97 -0.79
N LYS A 49 3.90 3.07 -1.73
CA LYS A 49 3.42 1.94 -2.55
C LYS A 49 4.55 1.20 -3.27
N LEU A 50 5.62 1.89 -3.59
CA LEU A 50 6.80 1.31 -4.20
C LEU A 50 7.40 0.17 -3.38
N ARG A 51 7.46 0.30 -2.06
CA ARG A 51 8.07 -0.69 -1.16
C ARG A 51 7.41 -2.06 -1.28
N GLY A 52 6.07 -2.10 -1.14
CA GLY A 52 5.30 -3.33 -1.31
C GLY A 52 5.38 -3.87 -2.73
N ALA A 53 5.32 -3.00 -3.75
CA ALA A 53 5.42 -3.43 -5.13
C ALA A 53 6.78 -4.10 -5.42
N VAL A 54 7.90 -3.50 -4.99
CA VAL A 54 9.24 -4.11 -5.15
C VAL A 54 9.32 -5.43 -4.41
N ASN A 55 8.88 -5.48 -3.14
CA ASN A 55 8.95 -6.73 -2.37
C ASN A 55 8.13 -7.84 -3.03
N LYS A 56 6.92 -7.54 -3.50
CA LYS A 56 6.06 -8.50 -4.19
C LYS A 56 6.70 -9.02 -5.47
N LEU A 57 7.24 -8.14 -6.32
CA LEU A 57 7.83 -8.57 -7.57
C LEU A 57 9.13 -9.38 -7.36
N LEU A 58 9.90 -9.08 -6.33
CA LEU A 58 11.07 -9.87 -5.96
C LEU A 58 10.71 -11.28 -5.46
N SER A 59 9.52 -11.45 -4.84
CA SER A 59 9.07 -12.75 -4.33
C SER A 59 8.48 -13.67 -5.40
N LEU A 60 8.20 -13.16 -6.60
CA LEU A 60 7.66 -13.96 -7.70
C LEU A 60 8.66 -15.01 -8.19
N SER A 61 8.15 -16.16 -8.61
CA SER A 61 8.94 -17.17 -9.31
C SER A 61 9.46 -16.62 -10.64
N GLU A 62 10.56 -17.17 -11.14
CA GLU A 62 11.09 -16.77 -12.47
C GLU A 62 10.05 -17.01 -13.59
N ASP A 63 9.25 -18.06 -13.46
CA ASP A 63 8.17 -18.37 -14.39
C ASP A 63 7.10 -17.27 -14.40
N ASP A 64 6.72 -16.76 -13.22
CA ASP A 64 5.75 -15.66 -13.10
C ASP A 64 6.33 -14.32 -13.55
N LYS A 65 7.61 -14.04 -13.27
CA LYS A 65 8.30 -12.86 -13.80
C LYS A 65 8.34 -12.85 -15.33
N ASN A 66 8.56 -14.02 -15.96
CA ASN A 66 8.57 -14.17 -17.42
C ASN A 66 7.20 -13.95 -18.05
N LYS A 67 6.11 -14.28 -17.37
CA LYS A 67 4.74 -13.97 -17.82
C LYS A 67 4.40 -12.48 -17.74
N GLY A 68 5.15 -11.74 -16.93
CA GLY A 68 4.84 -10.36 -16.55
C GLY A 68 3.81 -10.28 -15.44
N VAL A 69 3.37 -9.07 -15.13
CA VAL A 69 2.41 -8.79 -14.05
C VAL A 69 1.29 -7.87 -14.49
N ILE A 70 0.16 -7.97 -13.81
CA ILE A 70 -1.02 -7.12 -14.01
C ILE A 70 -1.29 -6.35 -12.71
N ALA A 71 -1.71 -5.09 -12.82
CA ALA A 71 -2.30 -4.36 -11.70
C ALA A 71 -3.46 -3.48 -12.19
N VAL A 72 -4.37 -3.16 -11.28
CA VAL A 72 -5.45 -2.18 -11.51
C VAL A 72 -5.19 -0.98 -10.63
N SER A 73 -4.92 0.16 -11.22
CA SER A 73 -4.70 1.39 -10.44
C SER A 73 -4.56 2.61 -11.32
N THR A 74 -5.17 3.69 -10.91
CA THR A 74 -5.06 5.00 -11.55
C THR A 74 -4.04 5.91 -10.88
N GLY A 75 -3.38 5.46 -9.81
CA GLY A 75 -2.56 6.32 -8.95
C GLY A 75 -1.26 5.66 -8.46
N ASN A 76 -1.00 5.81 -7.17
CA ASN A 76 0.27 5.46 -6.54
C ASN A 76 0.65 3.97 -6.64
N HIS A 77 -0.33 3.05 -6.59
CA HIS A 77 -0.06 1.63 -6.75
C HIS A 77 0.42 1.32 -8.17
N GLY A 78 -0.28 1.83 -9.19
CA GLY A 78 0.14 1.67 -10.59
C GLY A 78 1.54 2.20 -10.86
N LYS A 79 1.88 3.38 -10.33
CA LYS A 79 3.24 3.94 -10.40
C LYS A 79 4.28 3.04 -9.72
N GLY A 80 3.94 2.52 -8.53
CA GLY A 80 4.82 1.62 -7.78
C GLY A 80 5.10 0.33 -8.55
N VAL A 81 4.08 -0.32 -9.10
CA VAL A 81 4.21 -1.54 -9.90
C VAL A 81 4.97 -1.26 -11.20
N ALA A 82 4.65 -0.18 -11.92
CA ALA A 82 5.32 0.18 -13.16
C ALA A 82 6.82 0.39 -12.95
N TYR A 83 7.22 1.18 -11.95
CA TYR A 83 8.62 1.42 -11.64
C TYR A 83 9.33 0.14 -11.19
N ALA A 84 8.75 -0.60 -10.25
CA ALA A 84 9.31 -1.86 -9.76
C ALA A 84 9.53 -2.86 -10.90
N SER A 85 8.55 -3.00 -11.79
CA SER A 85 8.65 -3.87 -12.96
C SER A 85 9.79 -3.45 -13.88
N LYS A 86 9.91 -2.15 -14.16
CA LYS A 86 10.98 -1.60 -15.02
C LYS A 86 12.37 -1.93 -14.48
N VAL A 87 12.62 -1.66 -13.19
CA VAL A 87 13.96 -1.86 -12.60
C VAL A 87 14.32 -3.33 -12.41
N LEU A 88 13.31 -4.22 -12.34
CA LEU A 88 13.49 -5.66 -12.23
C LEU A 88 13.41 -6.39 -13.59
N GLY A 89 13.21 -5.66 -14.70
CA GLY A 89 13.14 -6.24 -16.04
C GLY A 89 11.88 -7.07 -16.29
N ILE A 90 10.79 -6.83 -15.54
CA ILE A 90 9.51 -7.54 -15.63
C ILE A 90 8.55 -6.72 -16.48
N GLN A 91 7.80 -7.35 -17.39
CA GLN A 91 6.75 -6.65 -18.12
C GLN A 91 5.53 -6.39 -17.23
N SER A 92 4.95 -5.21 -17.31
CA SER A 92 3.75 -4.89 -16.55
C SER A 92 2.65 -4.25 -17.39
N THR A 93 1.42 -4.66 -17.16
CA THR A 93 0.21 -4.06 -17.74
C THR A 93 -0.64 -3.48 -16.62
N ILE A 94 -0.92 -2.18 -16.67
CA ILE A 94 -1.76 -1.49 -15.71
C ILE A 94 -3.12 -1.21 -16.36
N TYR A 95 -4.16 -1.80 -15.80
CA TYR A 95 -5.54 -1.55 -16.23
C TYR A 95 -6.11 -0.34 -15.52
N MET A 96 -6.81 0.50 -16.27
CA MET A 96 -7.48 1.71 -15.79
C MET A 96 -8.84 1.84 -16.44
N SER A 97 -9.79 2.49 -15.77
CA SER A 97 -11.07 2.84 -16.36
C SER A 97 -10.98 4.05 -17.30
N ALA A 98 -11.98 4.22 -18.16
CA ALA A 98 -12.03 5.33 -19.12
C ALA A 98 -12.16 6.73 -18.48
N MET A 99 -12.55 6.81 -17.22
CA MET A 99 -12.71 8.08 -16.49
C MET A 99 -11.40 8.70 -15.99
N VAL A 100 -10.27 8.01 -16.21
CA VAL A 100 -8.97 8.44 -15.68
C VAL A 100 -8.39 9.59 -16.51
N PRO A 101 -7.95 10.70 -15.88
CA PRO A 101 -7.29 11.79 -16.57
C PRO A 101 -6.03 11.33 -17.33
N THR A 102 -5.80 11.84 -18.53
CA THR A 102 -4.70 11.46 -19.43
C THR A 102 -3.33 11.56 -18.76
N TYR A 103 -3.09 12.59 -17.93
CA TYR A 103 -1.82 12.78 -17.24
C TYR A 103 -1.47 11.61 -16.29
N ARG A 104 -2.45 10.93 -15.70
CA ARG A 104 -2.23 9.75 -14.84
C ARG A 104 -1.77 8.55 -15.66
N LYS A 105 -2.37 8.36 -16.83
CA LYS A 105 -1.94 7.35 -17.81
C LYS A 105 -0.49 7.60 -18.25
N GLU A 106 -0.22 8.80 -18.74
CA GLU A 106 1.12 9.21 -19.21
C GLU A 106 2.19 9.05 -18.13
N ALA A 107 1.88 9.37 -16.88
CA ALA A 107 2.79 9.20 -15.75
C ALA A 107 3.18 7.72 -15.52
N ILE A 108 2.26 6.79 -15.73
CA ILE A 108 2.52 5.35 -15.56
C ILE A 108 3.25 4.78 -16.78
N GLU A 109 2.87 5.18 -18.00
CA GLU A 109 3.57 4.83 -19.24
C GLU A 109 5.02 5.34 -19.23
N GLY A 110 5.27 6.54 -18.74
CA GLY A 110 6.60 7.11 -18.54
C GLY A 110 7.49 6.29 -17.58
N LEU A 111 6.89 5.54 -16.69
CA LEU A 111 7.58 4.60 -15.81
C LEU A 111 7.84 3.23 -16.48
N GLY A 112 7.38 3.01 -17.71
CA GLY A 112 7.70 1.83 -18.52
C GLY A 112 6.63 0.74 -18.54
N ALA A 113 5.48 0.92 -17.90
CA ALA A 113 4.38 -0.03 -17.98
C ALA A 113 3.53 0.19 -19.24
N LYS A 114 2.93 -0.87 -19.74
CA LYS A 114 1.82 -0.78 -20.69
C LYS A 114 0.55 -0.37 -19.92
N VAL A 115 -0.19 0.61 -20.44
CA VAL A 115 -1.49 0.99 -19.88
C VAL A 115 -2.60 0.58 -20.84
N GLU A 116 -3.60 -0.11 -20.32
CA GLU A 116 -4.82 -0.47 -21.05
C GLU A 116 -6.05 0.15 -20.37
N ILE A 117 -6.85 0.85 -21.17
CA ILE A 117 -8.10 1.46 -20.70
C ILE A 117 -9.24 0.47 -20.93
N ILE A 118 -9.86 0.03 -19.85
CA ILE A 118 -10.92 -0.97 -19.84
C ILE A 118 -12.07 -0.53 -18.94
N GLY A 119 -13.29 -0.68 -19.46
CA GLY A 119 -14.50 -0.38 -18.69
C GLY A 119 -14.74 1.11 -18.47
N LYS A 120 -15.88 1.42 -17.86
CA LYS A 120 -16.31 2.79 -17.58
C LYS A 120 -15.88 3.26 -16.18
N ASN A 121 -15.75 2.33 -15.23
CA ASN A 121 -15.40 2.58 -13.84
C ASN A 121 -14.31 1.62 -13.34
N SER A 122 -13.86 1.81 -12.13
CA SER A 122 -12.79 1.01 -11.52
C SER A 122 -13.19 -0.45 -11.31
N ASP A 123 -14.46 -0.74 -11.02
CA ASP A 123 -14.94 -2.10 -10.77
C ASP A 123 -14.92 -2.94 -12.05
N GLU A 124 -15.34 -2.36 -13.19
CA GLU A 124 -15.26 -3.02 -14.49
C GLU A 124 -13.81 -3.34 -14.88
N ALA A 125 -12.89 -2.41 -14.63
CA ALA A 125 -11.47 -2.62 -14.88
C ALA A 125 -10.89 -3.73 -13.99
N ASP A 126 -11.27 -3.77 -12.71
CA ASP A 126 -10.84 -4.80 -11.75
C ASP A 126 -11.36 -6.19 -12.13
N LEU A 127 -12.64 -6.30 -12.46
CA LEU A 127 -13.24 -7.56 -12.91
C LEU A 127 -12.54 -8.10 -14.16
N TYR A 128 -12.29 -7.24 -15.13
CA TYR A 128 -11.57 -7.62 -16.35
C TYR A 128 -10.16 -8.08 -16.07
N ALA A 129 -9.41 -7.32 -15.25
CA ALA A 129 -8.04 -7.67 -14.88
C ALA A 129 -7.96 -9.01 -14.15
N LYS A 130 -8.88 -9.27 -13.20
CA LYS A 130 -9.02 -10.57 -12.51
C LYS A 130 -9.29 -11.71 -13.48
N GLN A 131 -10.17 -11.50 -14.46
CA GLN A 131 -10.46 -12.47 -15.49
C GLN A 131 -9.21 -12.78 -16.33
N ILE A 132 -8.53 -11.77 -16.87
CA ILE A 132 -7.32 -11.95 -17.68
C ILE A 132 -6.18 -12.59 -16.88
N ALA A 133 -5.97 -12.18 -15.63
CA ALA A 133 -5.00 -12.77 -14.73
C ALA A 133 -5.22 -14.29 -14.59
N LYS A 134 -6.48 -14.69 -14.39
CA LYS A 134 -6.85 -16.09 -14.25
C LYS A 134 -6.71 -16.87 -15.57
N GLU A 135 -7.21 -16.33 -16.68
CA GLU A 135 -7.20 -17.01 -18.00
C GLU A 135 -5.78 -17.23 -18.52
N LYS A 136 -4.89 -16.23 -18.33
CA LYS A 136 -3.52 -16.26 -18.81
C LYS A 136 -2.51 -16.73 -17.76
N ASN A 137 -2.98 -17.03 -16.54
CA ASN A 137 -2.13 -17.36 -15.39
C ASN A 137 -1.00 -16.33 -15.17
N ILE A 138 -1.37 -15.03 -15.20
CA ILE A 138 -0.46 -13.90 -14.97
C ILE A 138 -0.71 -13.38 -13.54
N PRO A 139 0.33 -13.10 -12.73
CA PRO A 139 0.18 -12.53 -11.39
C PRO A 139 -0.54 -11.18 -11.42
N LEU A 140 -1.62 -11.06 -10.62
CA LEU A 140 -2.29 -9.80 -10.33
C LEU A 140 -1.73 -9.22 -9.03
N ILE A 141 -1.13 -8.05 -9.12
CA ILE A 141 -0.49 -7.39 -7.96
C ILE A 141 -1.54 -6.57 -7.23
N HIS A 142 -1.95 -7.06 -6.05
CA HIS A 142 -2.98 -6.42 -5.24
C HIS A 142 -2.46 -5.14 -4.58
N PRO A 143 -3.26 -4.05 -4.46
CA PRO A 143 -2.77 -2.77 -3.95
C PRO A 143 -2.52 -2.72 -2.44
N PHE A 144 -3.01 -3.69 -1.64
CA PHE A 144 -2.89 -3.70 -0.17
C PHE A 144 -3.08 -5.07 0.48
N ASP A 145 -4.05 -5.90 0.03
CA ASP A 145 -4.42 -7.16 0.70
C ASP A 145 -3.63 -8.36 0.14
N ASP A 146 -2.32 -8.31 0.30
CA ASP A 146 -1.35 -9.33 -0.12
C ASP A 146 -0.21 -9.35 0.90
N GLU A 147 0.22 -10.54 1.31
CA GLU A 147 1.21 -10.72 2.37
C GLU A 147 2.55 -10.07 2.02
N ASP A 148 3.05 -10.24 0.79
CA ASP A 148 4.31 -9.63 0.37
C ASP A 148 4.22 -8.11 0.25
N ILE A 149 3.05 -7.59 -0.16
CA ILE A 149 2.78 -6.15 -0.17
C ILE A 149 2.84 -5.60 1.25
N ILE A 150 2.15 -6.23 2.21
CA ILE A 150 2.13 -5.81 3.62
C ILE A 150 3.53 -5.84 4.22
N ILE A 151 4.28 -6.92 3.97
CA ILE A 151 5.68 -7.07 4.42
C ILE A 151 6.53 -5.90 3.90
N GLY A 152 6.46 -5.60 2.61
CA GLY A 152 7.18 -4.46 2.02
C GLY A 152 6.82 -3.12 2.65
N GLN A 153 5.53 -2.87 2.96
CA GLN A 153 5.09 -1.67 3.65
C GLN A 153 5.59 -1.61 5.10
N GLY A 154 5.78 -2.77 5.74
CA GLY A 154 6.33 -2.88 7.10
C GLY A 154 7.74 -2.28 7.24
N THR A 155 8.50 -2.21 6.15
CA THR A 155 9.84 -1.60 6.15
C THR A 155 9.83 -0.13 6.55
N VAL A 156 8.72 0.59 6.33
CA VAL A 156 8.53 1.96 6.84
C VAL A 156 8.58 1.99 8.36
N GLY A 157 7.96 1.00 9.02
CA GLY A 157 7.97 0.88 10.48
C GLY A 157 9.36 0.59 11.05
N LEU A 158 10.18 -0.21 10.35
CA LEU A 158 11.58 -0.42 10.74
C LEU A 158 12.39 0.87 10.69
N GLU A 159 12.29 1.62 9.56
CA GLU A 159 12.97 2.91 9.42
C GLU A 159 12.49 3.93 10.47
N MET A 160 11.20 3.94 10.82
CA MET A 160 10.68 4.83 11.87
C MET A 160 11.29 4.52 13.23
N LEU A 161 11.40 3.24 13.61
CA LEU A 161 12.03 2.85 14.87
C LEU A 161 13.53 3.13 14.91
N ASP A 162 14.23 3.01 13.78
CA ASP A 162 15.63 3.36 13.65
C ASP A 162 15.85 4.88 13.81
N GLN A 163 15.02 5.69 13.14
CA GLN A 163 15.11 7.16 13.16
C GLN A 163 14.54 7.80 14.43
N PHE A 164 13.63 7.16 15.12
CA PHE A 164 13.01 7.64 16.36
C PHE A 164 12.69 6.46 17.31
N PRO A 165 13.73 5.94 18.00
CA PRO A 165 13.58 4.81 18.90
C PRO A 165 12.57 5.01 20.03
N ASP A 166 12.40 6.24 20.51
CA ASP A 166 11.53 6.55 21.65
C ASP A 166 10.10 6.93 21.25
N VAL A 167 9.67 6.59 20.04
CA VAL A 167 8.29 6.83 19.61
C VAL A 167 7.29 6.06 20.48
N ASP A 168 6.31 6.78 21.04
CA ASP A 168 5.23 6.22 21.85
C ASP A 168 3.92 6.07 21.08
N THR A 169 3.70 6.88 20.06
CA THR A 169 2.45 6.88 19.27
C THR A 169 2.76 7.09 17.80
N VAL A 170 2.12 6.27 16.95
CA VAL A 170 2.23 6.38 15.49
C VAL A 170 0.84 6.52 14.88
N ILE A 171 0.66 7.58 14.08
CA ILE A 171 -0.60 7.88 13.40
C ILE A 171 -0.42 7.55 11.91
N ILE A 172 -1.30 6.72 11.36
CA ILE A 172 -1.14 6.15 10.01
C ILE A 172 -2.41 6.34 9.19
N PRO A 173 -2.33 7.00 8.01
CA PRO A 173 -3.48 7.09 7.11
C PRO A 173 -3.89 5.69 6.63
N THR A 174 -5.19 5.41 6.70
CA THR A 174 -5.73 4.07 6.52
C THR A 174 -6.92 4.07 5.57
N SER A 175 -6.80 3.29 4.49
CA SER A 175 -7.86 2.90 3.56
C SER A 175 -7.93 1.38 3.55
N GLY A 176 -7.44 0.70 2.50
CA GLY A 176 -7.38 -0.76 2.38
C GLY A 176 -6.51 -1.49 3.42
N GLY A 177 -5.78 -0.77 4.25
CA GLY A 177 -5.08 -1.32 5.41
C GLY A 177 -3.66 -1.84 5.18
N GLY A 178 -3.15 -1.89 3.94
CA GLY A 178 -1.82 -2.47 3.66
C GLY A 178 -0.66 -1.76 4.35
N LEU A 179 -0.65 -0.42 4.37
CA LEU A 179 0.39 0.38 5.03
C LEU A 179 0.37 0.16 6.54
N ILE A 180 -0.79 0.40 7.16
CA ILE A 180 -0.92 0.28 8.62
C ILE A 180 -0.68 -1.14 9.10
N SER A 181 -1.11 -2.16 8.33
CA SER A 181 -0.85 -3.57 8.65
C SER A 181 0.64 -3.87 8.72
N GLY A 182 1.42 -3.38 7.76
CA GLY A 182 2.87 -3.58 7.76
C GLY A 182 3.56 -2.82 8.89
N ILE A 183 3.28 -1.52 9.02
CA ILE A 183 3.90 -0.67 10.05
C ILE A 183 3.53 -1.16 11.46
N ALA A 184 2.25 -1.43 11.71
CA ALA A 184 1.79 -1.89 13.03
C ALA A 184 2.48 -3.19 13.45
N GLN A 185 2.61 -4.16 12.55
CA GLN A 185 3.34 -5.39 12.85
C GLN A 185 4.82 -5.14 13.11
N ALA A 186 5.51 -4.36 12.26
CA ALA A 186 6.92 -4.04 12.44
C ALA A 186 7.19 -3.37 13.78
N ILE A 187 6.29 -2.50 14.23
CA ILE A 187 6.42 -1.77 15.50
C ILE A 187 6.00 -2.64 16.68
N LYS A 188 4.79 -3.20 16.68
CA LYS A 188 4.26 -3.96 17.82
C LYS A 188 5.07 -5.22 18.16
N LEU A 189 5.71 -5.84 17.15
CA LEU A 189 6.60 -6.98 17.38
C LEU A 189 7.93 -6.61 18.08
N GLN A 190 8.32 -5.34 18.06
CA GLN A 190 9.52 -4.82 18.72
C GLN A 190 9.20 -3.98 19.96
N LYS A 191 8.13 -3.19 19.87
CA LYS A 191 7.69 -2.23 20.88
C LYS A 191 6.17 -2.36 21.10
N PRO A 192 5.72 -3.37 21.83
CA PRO A 192 4.29 -3.69 21.98
C PRO A 192 3.47 -2.55 22.62
N ASN A 193 4.11 -1.69 23.40
CA ASN A 193 3.45 -0.57 24.09
C ASN A 193 3.28 0.69 23.21
N THR A 194 3.93 0.78 22.05
CA THR A 194 3.73 1.91 21.12
C THR A 194 2.30 1.91 20.61
N LYS A 195 1.59 3.02 20.78
CA LYS A 195 0.20 3.19 20.34
C LYS A 195 0.15 3.35 18.81
N ILE A 196 -0.70 2.59 18.15
CA ILE A 196 -0.95 2.68 16.70
C ILE A 196 -2.35 3.23 16.49
N ILE A 197 -2.45 4.39 15.85
CA ILE A 197 -3.72 5.07 15.56
C ILE A 197 -3.92 5.09 14.04
N ALA A 198 -5.02 4.52 13.59
CA ALA A 198 -5.47 4.67 12.23
C ALA A 198 -6.22 6.00 12.05
N VAL A 199 -6.01 6.67 10.93
CA VAL A 199 -6.78 7.86 10.54
C VAL A 199 -7.32 7.70 9.13
N SER A 200 -8.58 8.08 8.93
CA SER A 200 -9.21 8.03 7.62
C SER A 200 -10.09 9.25 7.38
N MET A 201 -10.89 9.21 6.33
CA MET A 201 -11.86 10.27 6.01
C MET A 201 -13.10 10.14 6.89
N GLU A 202 -13.78 11.26 7.12
CA GLU A 202 -15.00 11.33 7.90
C GLU A 202 -16.16 10.54 7.26
N ARG A 203 -16.23 10.50 5.92
CA ARG A 203 -17.32 9.84 5.18
C ARG A 203 -16.77 8.70 4.33
N GLY A 204 -17.40 7.53 4.43
CA GLY A 204 -17.06 6.34 3.66
C GLY A 204 -15.75 5.63 4.06
N PRO A 205 -15.31 5.64 5.35
CA PRO A 205 -14.07 4.98 5.77
C PRO A 205 -14.27 3.47 5.88
N SER A 206 -14.12 2.74 4.77
CA SER A 206 -14.47 1.31 4.65
C SER A 206 -13.84 0.41 5.72
N MET A 207 -12.57 0.62 6.08
CA MET A 207 -11.91 -0.15 7.14
C MET A 207 -12.55 0.11 8.51
N TYR A 208 -12.84 1.36 8.84
CA TYR A 208 -13.48 1.72 10.11
C TYR A 208 -14.88 1.13 10.26
N GLU A 209 -15.71 1.24 9.21
CA GLU A 209 -17.04 0.67 9.21
C GLU A 209 -17.00 -0.86 9.28
N SER A 210 -16.03 -1.49 8.62
CA SER A 210 -15.81 -2.93 8.71
C SER A 210 -15.42 -3.37 10.12
N LEU A 211 -14.55 -2.61 10.80
CA LEU A 211 -14.15 -2.89 12.18
C LEU A 211 -15.32 -2.77 13.15
N LYS A 212 -16.17 -1.75 12.98
CA LYS A 212 -17.40 -1.61 13.79
C LYS A 212 -18.34 -2.81 13.64
N GLN A 213 -18.43 -3.38 12.44
CA GLN A 213 -19.30 -4.53 12.18
C GLN A 213 -18.64 -5.88 12.44
N GLY A 214 -17.35 -5.92 12.75
CA GLY A 214 -16.58 -7.13 12.99
C GLY A 214 -16.32 -7.99 11.75
N LYS A 215 -16.57 -7.46 10.54
CA LYS A 215 -16.35 -8.10 9.24
C LYS A 215 -16.21 -7.07 8.14
N PRO A 216 -15.55 -7.41 7.01
CA PRO A 216 -15.54 -6.55 5.83
C PRO A 216 -16.96 -6.23 5.34
N VAL A 217 -17.22 -4.95 5.05
CA VAL A 217 -18.50 -4.46 4.51
C VAL A 217 -18.26 -3.51 3.35
N ASP A 218 -19.22 -3.44 2.44
CA ASP A 218 -19.25 -2.42 1.42
C ASP A 218 -19.74 -1.10 2.02
N VAL A 219 -19.08 -0.02 1.64
CA VAL A 219 -19.41 1.34 2.04
C VAL A 219 -19.48 2.20 0.79
N GLU A 220 -20.48 3.05 0.71
CA GLU A 220 -20.62 3.99 -0.40
C GLU A 220 -19.42 4.93 -0.47
N GLU A 221 -18.77 4.99 -1.64
CA GLU A 221 -17.70 5.95 -1.88
C GLU A 221 -18.25 7.37 -1.98
N THR A 222 -17.62 8.28 -1.28
CA THR A 222 -17.94 9.70 -1.30
C THR A 222 -16.78 10.52 -1.83
N GLU A 223 -17.07 11.63 -2.49
CA GLU A 223 -16.03 12.58 -2.91
C GLU A 223 -15.26 13.11 -1.71
N THR A 224 -13.93 13.11 -1.83
CA THR A 224 -13.01 13.58 -0.79
C THR A 224 -11.75 14.18 -1.42
N LEU A 225 -11.15 15.16 -0.73
CA LEU A 225 -9.83 15.67 -1.09
C LEU A 225 -8.71 14.65 -0.83
N ALA A 226 -8.97 13.68 0.05
CA ALA A 226 -8.05 12.57 0.34
C ALA A 226 -8.35 11.36 -0.57
N ASP A 227 -8.32 11.56 -1.89
CA ASP A 227 -8.68 10.56 -2.91
C ASP A 227 -7.90 9.22 -2.77
N CYS A 228 -6.70 9.27 -2.21
CA CYS A 228 -5.88 8.09 -1.94
C CYS A 228 -6.40 7.23 -0.76
N LEU A 229 -7.33 7.71 0.02
CA LEU A 229 -7.96 7.02 1.15
C LEU A 229 -9.34 6.43 0.79
N GLY A 230 -9.88 6.75 -0.38
CA GLY A 230 -11.11 6.17 -0.91
C GLY A 230 -10.95 4.69 -1.29
N GLY A 231 -12.08 4.04 -1.53
CA GLY A 231 -12.16 2.66 -1.98
C GLY A 231 -12.56 1.65 -0.91
N SER A 232 -13.12 0.52 -1.38
CA SER A 232 -13.49 -0.63 -0.56
C SER A 232 -12.25 -1.40 -0.09
N ILE A 233 -12.37 -2.09 1.05
CA ILE A 233 -11.36 -3.06 1.50
C ILE A 233 -11.55 -4.45 0.86
N GLY A 234 -12.67 -4.66 0.13
CA GLY A 234 -13.07 -5.95 -0.43
C GLY A 234 -13.76 -6.86 0.59
N LEU A 235 -14.88 -7.45 0.19
CA LEU A 235 -15.61 -8.41 1.04
C LEU A 235 -14.83 -9.71 1.26
N ASP A 236 -13.93 -10.03 0.34
CA ASP A 236 -13.03 -11.19 0.35
C ASP A 236 -11.64 -10.88 0.95
N ASN A 237 -11.54 -9.78 1.74
CA ASN A 237 -10.29 -9.37 2.40
C ASN A 237 -9.71 -10.50 3.24
N LYS A 238 -8.44 -10.83 3.00
CA LYS A 238 -7.78 -12.01 3.58
C LYS A 238 -6.85 -11.68 4.75
N PHE A 239 -6.17 -10.53 4.67
CA PHE A 239 -5.07 -10.19 5.56
C PHE A 239 -5.30 -8.90 6.33
N THR A 240 -5.54 -7.79 5.62
CA THR A 240 -5.45 -6.45 6.22
C THR A 240 -6.50 -6.21 7.28
N PHE A 241 -7.74 -6.64 7.11
CA PHE A 241 -8.80 -6.50 8.11
C PHE A 241 -8.41 -7.14 9.46
N ASN A 242 -7.98 -8.40 9.43
CA ASN A 242 -7.59 -9.13 10.63
C ASN A 242 -6.36 -8.54 11.32
N ILE A 243 -5.40 -8.03 10.53
CA ILE A 243 -4.18 -7.42 11.07
C ILE A 243 -4.52 -6.08 11.73
N VAL A 244 -5.32 -5.23 11.07
CA VAL A 244 -5.76 -3.95 11.63
C VAL A 244 -6.56 -4.17 12.91
N GLN A 245 -7.53 -5.09 12.91
CA GLN A 245 -8.30 -5.45 14.11
C GLN A 245 -7.41 -5.89 15.28
N LYS A 246 -6.30 -6.55 15.00
CA LYS A 246 -5.41 -7.10 16.04
C LYS A 246 -4.40 -6.08 16.58
N TYR A 247 -3.84 -5.22 15.73
CA TYR A 247 -2.65 -4.44 16.05
C TYR A 247 -2.88 -2.94 16.15
N VAL A 248 -4.04 -2.43 15.73
CA VAL A 248 -4.40 -1.02 15.81
C VAL A 248 -5.15 -0.76 17.11
N ASP A 249 -4.68 0.24 17.86
CA ASP A 249 -5.21 0.56 19.18
C ASP A 249 -6.40 1.52 19.12
N ASP A 250 -6.46 2.38 18.08
CA ASP A 250 -7.50 3.40 17.96
C ASP A 250 -7.71 3.79 16.48
N PHE A 251 -8.88 4.34 16.17
CA PHE A 251 -9.23 4.77 14.81
C PHE A 251 -9.98 6.12 14.87
N VAL A 252 -9.48 7.13 14.13
CA VAL A 252 -10.04 8.49 14.06
C VAL A 252 -10.27 8.92 12.61
#